data_b70fddbeb5d3af95ccd083cd94c7fcf5
#
_entry.id   b70fddbeb5d3af95ccd083cd94c7fcf5
#
_cell.length_a   1.000
_cell.length_b   1.000
_cell.length_c   1.000
_cell.angle_alpha   90.00
_cell.angle_beta   90.00
_cell.angle_gamma   90.00
#
_symmetry.space_group_name_H-M   'P 1'
#
loop_
_entity.id
_entity.type
_entity.pdbx_description
1 polymer ?
#
loop_
_entity_poly.entity_id
_entity_poly.type
_entity_poly.pdbx_seq_one_letter_code
_entity_poly.pdbx_strand_id
1 'polypeptide(L)'
;MATVHFRSLSAGIGFLFERKLFHCMLGSAIPIERRWPSPWVSQGAWLGVCACWILLAGCKTTAPVHVWQPPQLAAEPAGVAFMGISGPDEWTEPIEEALLADQPSRWRLIAAEQLESPSNIRLVSGFEEEPNDVAVSAVARREGLRYLLHGEILQATGHEDRDDKISLSWRLTGLQPDAESAGMPVSVDEALISQQYPHLLNIPDAAERTRRAVVLETKRLLTASVDRQQVALASPRLSPGSRAIRRGNELARSGNWPAAEQRWQQVLESHPRSAAALINASIAAAARQDFTVAKERVTEAVRWSAFSP
;
A
#
# COMPACT_ATOMS: atom_id res chain seq x y z
N MET A 1 -29.12 -6.85 -20.18
CA MET A 1 -28.06 -7.06 -19.17
C MET A 1 -26.92 -6.12 -19.55
N ALA A 2 -26.73 -5.01 -18.86
CA ALA A 2 -25.72 -4.01 -19.17
C ALA A 2 -24.56 -4.22 -18.21
N THR A 3 -23.44 -4.70 -18.73
CA THR A 3 -22.19 -4.89 -17.96
C THR A 3 -21.49 -3.52 -17.89
N VAL A 4 -21.51 -2.91 -16.72
CA VAL A 4 -20.80 -1.65 -16.47
C VAL A 4 -19.35 -2.00 -16.16
N HIS A 5 -18.46 -1.67 -17.11
CA HIS A 5 -17.01 -1.73 -16.89
C HIS A 5 -16.57 -0.64 -15.89
N PHE A 6 -16.26 -1.02 -14.67
CA PHE A 6 -15.57 -0.18 -13.69
C PHE A 6 -14.05 -0.25 -13.95
N ARG A 7 -13.54 0.61 -14.84
CA ARG A 7 -12.10 0.81 -15.02
C ARG A 7 -11.56 1.80 -13.97
N SER A 8 -10.61 1.32 -13.20
CA SER A 8 -9.47 2.06 -12.63
C SER A 8 -9.75 3.47 -12.05
N LEU A 9 -10.27 3.53 -10.83
CA LEU A 9 -10.26 4.76 -10.01
C LEU A 9 -9.39 4.64 -8.73
N SER A 10 -8.79 3.49 -8.47
CA SER A 10 -8.07 3.26 -7.20
C SER A 10 -6.66 3.86 -7.14
N ALA A 11 -5.97 3.99 -8.27
CA ALA A 11 -4.60 4.54 -8.30
C ALA A 11 -4.53 6.07 -8.16
N GLY A 12 -5.64 6.79 -8.37
CA GLY A 12 -5.68 8.26 -8.37
C GLY A 12 -5.93 8.90 -7.01
N ILE A 13 -6.57 8.22 -6.08
CA ILE A 13 -7.04 8.84 -4.83
C ILE A 13 -5.92 8.94 -3.79
N GLY A 14 -5.06 7.96 -3.68
CA GLY A 14 -3.91 7.99 -2.75
C GLY A 14 -2.89 9.08 -3.12
N PHE A 15 -2.57 9.23 -4.40
CA PHE A 15 -1.56 10.18 -4.88
C PHE A 15 -2.04 11.64 -4.91
N LEU A 16 -3.34 11.88 -5.10
CA LEU A 16 -3.93 13.22 -5.07
C LEU A 16 -4.13 13.75 -3.64
N PHE A 17 -4.28 12.86 -2.65
CA PHE A 17 -4.49 13.25 -1.26
C PHE A 17 -3.20 13.79 -0.62
N GLU A 18 -2.02 13.22 -0.93
CA GLU A 18 -0.75 13.72 -0.38
C GLU A 18 -0.25 15.01 -1.07
N ARG A 19 -0.35 15.13 -2.39
CA ARG A 19 0.26 16.28 -3.10
C ARG A 19 -0.51 17.60 -2.96
N LYS A 20 -1.83 17.60 -2.90
CA LYS A 20 -2.60 18.86 -2.78
C LYS A 20 -2.67 19.41 -1.35
N LEU A 21 -2.65 18.56 -0.33
CA LEU A 21 -2.62 19.03 1.06
C LEU A 21 -1.23 19.59 1.46
N PHE A 22 -0.14 19.11 0.84
CA PHE A 22 1.21 19.59 1.13
C PHE A 22 1.52 20.95 0.49
N HIS A 23 0.89 21.30 -0.64
CA HIS A 23 1.13 22.58 -1.33
C HIS A 23 0.36 23.76 -0.75
N CYS A 24 -0.72 23.55 -0.03
CA CYS A 24 -1.47 24.64 0.62
C CYS A 24 -0.83 25.16 1.92
N MET A 25 0.16 24.45 2.50
CA MET A 25 0.82 24.90 3.73
C MET A 25 2.17 25.61 3.55
N LEU A 26 2.66 25.72 2.32
CA LEU A 26 3.94 26.40 1.98
C LEU A 26 3.72 27.57 1.03
N GLY A 27 2.68 28.38 1.27
CA GLY A 27 2.43 29.59 0.53
C GLY A 27 3.14 30.80 1.12
N SER A 28 3.86 31.49 0.24
CA SER A 28 4.43 32.83 0.36
C SER A 28 5.76 32.97 1.11
N ALA A 29 6.84 32.77 0.37
CA ALA A 29 8.14 33.39 0.69
C ALA A 29 8.08 34.88 0.32
N ILE A 30 7.99 35.76 1.30
CA ILE A 30 8.23 37.19 1.16
C ILE A 30 9.74 37.42 1.14
N PRO A 31 10.32 38.13 0.19
CA PRO A 31 11.74 38.47 0.19
C PRO A 31 11.98 39.51 1.28
N ILE A 32 12.59 39.12 2.40
CA ILE A 32 13.03 40.06 3.43
C ILE A 32 14.46 40.48 3.07
N GLU A 33 14.59 41.74 2.64
CA GLU A 33 15.88 42.43 2.55
C GLU A 33 16.60 42.41 3.90
N ARG A 34 17.80 41.84 3.91
CA ARG A 34 18.66 41.75 5.09
C ARG A 34 19.22 43.14 5.46
N ARG A 35 18.59 43.79 6.43
CA ARG A 35 19.28 44.79 7.28
C ARG A 35 19.66 44.08 8.59
N TRP A 36 20.95 43.93 8.82
CA TRP A 36 21.50 43.41 10.08
C TRP A 36 21.29 44.42 11.21
N PRO A 37 20.59 44.07 12.28
CA PRO A 37 20.67 44.87 13.53
C PRO A 37 21.72 44.26 14.46
N SER A 38 22.33 45.13 15.21
CA SER A 38 23.42 45.04 16.18
C SER A 38 23.32 43.88 17.20
N PRO A 39 24.47 43.42 17.77
CA PRO A 39 24.63 42.16 18.52
C PRO A 39 24.21 42.21 19.99
N TRP A 40 23.12 42.86 20.37
CA TRP A 40 22.66 42.97 21.75
C TRP A 40 21.20 42.47 21.95
N VAL A 41 20.77 41.47 21.24
CA VAL A 41 19.51 40.78 21.54
C VAL A 41 19.83 39.63 22.50
N SER A 42 19.40 39.80 23.74
CA SER A 42 19.62 38.88 24.87
C SER A 42 19.28 37.42 24.48
N GLN A 43 20.17 36.48 24.84
CA GLN A 43 20.04 35.04 24.65
C GLN A 43 18.70 34.42 25.15
N GLY A 44 17.98 35.15 26.01
CA GLY A 44 16.66 34.74 26.52
C GLY A 44 15.52 34.74 25.46
N ALA A 45 15.62 35.58 24.42
CA ALA A 45 14.56 35.67 23.41
C ALA A 45 14.57 34.44 22.45
N TRP A 46 15.73 33.87 22.19
CA TRP A 46 15.87 32.69 21.33
C TRP A 46 15.31 31.41 21.94
N LEU A 47 15.45 31.24 23.27
CA LEU A 47 14.88 30.10 23.99
C LEU A 47 13.34 30.13 23.96
N GLY A 48 12.75 31.32 24.05
CA GLY A 48 11.28 31.49 23.95
C GLY A 48 10.73 31.14 22.56
N VAL A 49 11.42 31.52 21.49
CA VAL A 49 11.01 31.23 20.12
C VAL A 49 11.17 29.73 19.81
N CYS A 50 12.27 29.10 20.21
CA CYS A 50 12.45 27.65 20.05
C CYS A 50 11.42 26.84 20.86
N ALA A 51 11.09 27.23 22.07
CA ALA A 51 10.05 26.59 22.87
C ALA A 51 8.65 26.73 22.23
N CYS A 52 8.32 27.86 21.62
CA CYS A 52 7.08 28.03 20.85
C CYS A 52 7.05 27.14 19.61
N TRP A 53 8.15 26.94 18.90
CA TRP A 53 8.21 26.07 17.72
C TRP A 53 8.04 24.59 18.08
N ILE A 54 8.58 24.14 19.20
CA ILE A 54 8.41 22.78 19.72
C ILE A 54 6.96 22.54 20.16
N LEU A 55 6.29 23.54 20.70
CA LEU A 55 4.87 23.46 21.09
C LEU A 55 3.91 23.51 19.89
N LEU A 56 4.35 24.04 18.74
CA LEU A 56 3.59 24.06 17.48
C LEU A 56 3.76 22.80 16.64
N ALA A 57 4.79 21.99 16.90
CA ALA A 57 4.92 20.65 16.34
C ALA A 57 3.82 19.74 16.93
N GLY A 58 2.59 19.95 16.51
CA GLY A 58 1.45 19.16 16.94
C GLY A 58 1.68 17.70 16.59
N CYS A 59 1.72 16.81 17.58
CA CYS A 59 1.74 15.37 17.36
C CYS A 59 0.64 15.01 16.36
N LYS A 60 1.01 14.55 15.18
CA LYS A 60 0.05 14.04 14.19
C LYS A 60 -0.64 12.84 14.82
N THR A 61 -1.94 12.97 15.10
CA THR A 61 -2.73 11.83 15.56
C THR A 61 -2.99 10.95 14.38
N THR A 62 -2.50 9.71 14.42
CA THR A 62 -2.79 8.70 13.39
C THR A 62 -3.66 7.59 13.96
N ALA A 63 -4.41 6.91 13.09
CA ALA A 63 -5.20 5.73 13.43
C ALA A 63 -5.05 4.66 12.35
N PRO A 64 -5.04 3.37 12.72
CA PRO A 64 -4.96 2.28 11.77
C PRO A 64 -6.31 2.09 11.06
N VAL A 65 -6.28 2.04 9.73
CA VAL A 65 -7.43 1.70 8.88
C VAL A 65 -7.11 0.44 8.11
N HIS A 66 -8.08 -0.46 8.00
CA HIS A 66 -7.99 -1.62 7.14
C HIS A 66 -8.71 -1.29 5.83
N VAL A 67 -7.94 -1.21 4.75
CA VAL A 67 -8.45 -0.88 3.42
C VAL A 67 -8.38 -2.11 2.54
N TRP A 68 -9.51 -2.49 1.96
CA TRP A 68 -9.52 -3.57 0.98
C TRP A 68 -8.84 -3.10 -0.32
N GLN A 69 -7.91 -3.90 -0.80
CA GLN A 69 -7.21 -3.69 -2.05
C GLN A 69 -7.58 -4.81 -3.03
N PRO A 70 -8.02 -4.49 -4.25
CA PRO A 70 -8.17 -5.49 -5.28
C PRO A 70 -6.81 -6.08 -5.67
N PRO A 71 -6.75 -7.26 -6.28
CA PRO A 71 -5.53 -7.79 -6.87
C PRO A 71 -4.91 -6.76 -7.80
N GLN A 72 -3.60 -6.57 -7.72
CA GLN A 72 -2.90 -5.61 -8.56
C GLN A 72 -2.55 -6.22 -9.92
N LEU A 73 -2.20 -7.49 -9.93
CA LEU A 73 -2.14 -8.30 -11.15
C LEU A 73 -3.53 -8.88 -11.32
N ALA A 74 -4.30 -8.31 -12.23
CA ALA A 74 -5.71 -8.64 -12.44
C ALA A 74 -5.85 -10.04 -13.03
N ALA A 75 -5.68 -11.03 -12.19
CA ALA A 75 -6.01 -12.40 -12.55
C ALA A 75 -7.39 -12.71 -11.97
N GLU A 76 -8.33 -13.04 -12.82
CA GLU A 76 -9.52 -13.75 -12.38
C GLU A 76 -9.07 -15.04 -11.68
N PRO A 77 -9.88 -15.63 -10.76
CA PRO A 77 -9.54 -16.89 -10.11
C PRO A 77 -9.49 -18.00 -11.15
N ALA A 78 -8.36 -18.12 -11.80
CA ALA A 78 -8.07 -19.03 -12.90
C ALA A 78 -6.74 -19.72 -12.58
N GLY A 79 -6.49 -20.86 -13.23
CA GLY A 79 -5.22 -21.54 -13.10
C GLY A 79 -4.09 -20.66 -13.66
N VAL A 80 -2.99 -20.61 -12.93
CA VAL A 80 -1.76 -19.89 -13.29
C VAL A 80 -0.62 -20.88 -13.35
N ALA A 81 0.07 -20.96 -14.47
CA ALA A 81 1.32 -21.69 -14.58
C ALA A 81 2.43 -20.84 -13.95
N PHE A 82 3.21 -21.43 -13.08
CA PHE A 82 4.34 -20.78 -12.42
C PHE A 82 5.66 -21.25 -13.02
N MET A 83 6.41 -20.31 -13.61
CA MET A 83 7.67 -20.56 -14.29
C MET A 83 8.89 -20.53 -13.36
N GLY A 84 8.68 -20.24 -12.10
CA GLY A 84 9.75 -20.02 -11.16
C GLY A 84 10.20 -18.56 -11.07
N ILE A 85 11.29 -18.36 -10.32
CA ILE A 85 11.91 -17.08 -10.07
C ILE A 85 13.36 -17.12 -10.54
N SER A 86 13.75 -16.27 -11.46
CA SER A 86 15.15 -16.12 -11.88
C SER A 86 15.93 -15.32 -10.84
N GLY A 87 17.08 -15.84 -10.42
CA GLY A 87 17.93 -15.19 -9.43
C GLY A 87 18.80 -16.16 -8.63
N PRO A 88 19.45 -15.72 -7.54
CA PRO A 88 20.26 -16.59 -6.68
C PRO A 88 19.41 -17.65 -5.97
N ASP A 89 19.83 -18.92 -6.01
CA ASP A 89 19.09 -20.08 -5.48
C ASP A 89 18.74 -19.94 -3.99
N GLU A 90 19.62 -19.32 -3.21
CA GLU A 90 19.40 -19.05 -1.78
C GLU A 90 18.13 -18.25 -1.48
N TRP A 91 17.67 -17.47 -2.44
CA TRP A 91 16.45 -16.66 -2.36
C TRP A 91 15.28 -17.28 -3.11
N THR A 92 15.54 -17.82 -4.32
CA THR A 92 14.49 -18.30 -5.22
C THR A 92 13.82 -19.55 -4.68
N GLU A 93 14.60 -20.61 -4.37
CA GLU A 93 14.05 -21.90 -3.92
C GLU A 93 13.10 -21.77 -2.71
N PRO A 94 13.48 -21.11 -1.59
CA PRO A 94 12.58 -20.99 -0.44
C PRO A 94 11.32 -20.16 -0.71
N ILE A 95 11.40 -19.14 -1.58
CA ILE A 95 10.25 -18.33 -1.95
C ILE A 95 9.29 -19.13 -2.83
N GLU A 96 9.79 -19.88 -3.80
CA GLU A 96 9.02 -20.75 -4.68
C GLU A 96 8.29 -21.83 -3.89
N GLU A 97 9.02 -22.55 -3.04
CA GLU A 97 8.45 -23.57 -2.16
C GLU A 97 7.29 -23.00 -1.32
N ALA A 98 7.51 -21.85 -0.69
CA ALA A 98 6.48 -21.22 0.14
C ALA A 98 5.28 -20.69 -0.66
N LEU A 99 5.48 -20.25 -1.91
CA LEU A 99 4.38 -19.83 -2.79
C LEU A 99 3.52 -21.03 -3.22
N LEU A 100 4.17 -22.16 -3.52
CA LEU A 100 3.49 -23.38 -3.96
C LEU A 100 2.82 -24.13 -2.80
N ALA A 101 3.41 -24.09 -1.58
CA ALA A 101 2.88 -24.80 -0.42
C ALA A 101 1.61 -24.15 0.15
N ASP A 102 1.54 -22.82 0.18
CA ASP A 102 0.45 -22.06 0.81
C ASP A 102 -0.39 -21.32 -0.22
N GLN A 103 -1.11 -22.06 -1.06
CA GLN A 103 -1.96 -21.50 -2.10
C GLN A 103 -3.32 -21.04 -1.52
N PRO A 104 -3.79 -19.83 -1.87
CA PRO A 104 -5.14 -19.43 -1.56
C PRO A 104 -6.16 -20.37 -2.23
N SER A 105 -7.22 -20.77 -1.51
CA SER A 105 -8.21 -21.76 -1.95
C SER A 105 -8.91 -21.46 -3.30
N ARG A 106 -8.79 -20.24 -3.79
CA ARG A 106 -9.36 -19.79 -5.09
C ARG A 106 -8.35 -19.75 -6.24
N TRP A 107 -7.08 -19.98 -5.94
CA TRP A 107 -5.99 -19.93 -6.91
C TRP A 107 -5.39 -21.31 -7.08
N ARG A 108 -5.17 -21.71 -8.31
CA ARG A 108 -4.41 -22.91 -8.64
C ARG A 108 -3.09 -22.47 -9.29
N LEU A 109 -2.05 -22.36 -8.50
CA LEU A 109 -0.69 -22.15 -8.98
C LEU A 109 -0.09 -23.52 -9.28
N ILE A 110 0.28 -23.78 -10.52
CA ILE A 110 0.85 -25.06 -10.96
C ILE A 110 2.26 -24.79 -11.42
N ALA A 111 3.26 -25.44 -10.79
CA ALA A 111 4.63 -25.33 -11.24
C ALA A 111 4.76 -25.83 -12.69
N ALA A 112 5.55 -25.13 -13.51
CA ALA A 112 5.73 -25.47 -14.92
C ALA A 112 6.20 -26.93 -15.12
N GLU A 113 6.98 -27.44 -14.18
CA GLU A 113 7.50 -28.83 -14.17
C GLU A 113 6.38 -29.85 -13.95
N GLN A 114 5.28 -29.48 -13.33
CA GLN A 114 4.11 -30.34 -13.10
C GLN A 114 3.15 -30.37 -14.29
N LEU A 115 3.35 -29.49 -15.26
CA LEU A 115 2.57 -29.51 -16.49
C LEU A 115 2.99 -30.73 -17.30
N GLU A 116 2.02 -31.55 -17.69
CA GLU A 116 2.30 -32.73 -18.53
C GLU A 116 2.91 -32.29 -19.87
N SER A 117 4.23 -32.35 -19.98
CA SER A 117 4.91 -32.16 -21.25
C SER A 117 4.36 -33.16 -22.23
N PRO A 118 3.83 -32.76 -23.40
CA PRO A 118 3.49 -33.69 -24.41
C PRO A 118 4.77 -34.44 -24.80
N SER A 119 4.79 -35.74 -24.56
CA SER A 119 5.90 -36.66 -24.83
C SER A 119 6.43 -36.61 -26.28
N ASN A 120 5.84 -35.78 -27.14
CA ASN A 120 6.13 -35.65 -28.55
C ASN A 120 6.76 -34.30 -28.96
N ILE A 121 6.93 -33.33 -28.06
CA ILE A 121 7.72 -32.14 -28.37
C ILE A 121 9.17 -32.39 -27.92
N ARG A 122 9.85 -33.32 -28.55
CA ARG A 122 11.30 -33.31 -28.61
C ARG A 122 11.70 -32.14 -29.51
N LEU A 123 12.05 -31.00 -28.89
CA LEU A 123 12.83 -30.01 -29.61
C LEU A 123 14.13 -30.67 -30.09
N VAL A 124 14.41 -30.56 -31.36
CA VAL A 124 15.52 -31.22 -32.09
C VAL A 124 16.89 -30.67 -31.65
N SER A 125 16.96 -29.71 -30.72
CA SER A 125 18.18 -29.18 -30.17
C SER A 125 18.56 -30.01 -28.93
N GLY A 126 19.58 -30.80 -29.02
CA GLY A 126 20.11 -31.67 -27.97
C GLY A 126 20.88 -30.90 -26.85
N PHE A 127 20.40 -29.74 -26.49
CA PHE A 127 20.81 -29.00 -25.33
C PHE A 127 19.72 -29.12 -24.23
N GLU A 128 20.11 -29.40 -23.02
CA GLU A 128 19.28 -29.26 -21.85
C GLU A 128 18.99 -27.76 -21.68
N GLU A 129 18.05 -27.25 -22.49
CA GLU A 129 17.58 -25.89 -22.38
C GLU A 129 16.53 -25.81 -21.28
N GLU A 130 16.69 -24.80 -20.45
CA GLU A 130 15.64 -24.33 -19.54
C GLU A 130 14.29 -24.30 -20.27
N PRO A 131 13.18 -24.63 -19.60
CA PRO A 131 11.88 -24.73 -20.24
C PRO A 131 11.55 -23.42 -20.94
N ASN A 132 11.51 -23.47 -22.28
CA ASN A 132 11.25 -22.30 -23.11
C ASN A 132 9.84 -21.77 -22.81
N ASP A 133 9.73 -20.50 -22.47
CA ASP A 133 8.47 -19.77 -22.20
C ASP A 133 7.36 -20.12 -23.20
N VAL A 134 7.72 -20.32 -24.48
CA VAL A 134 6.77 -20.64 -25.53
C VAL A 134 6.21 -22.07 -25.39
N ALA A 135 7.05 -23.04 -25.05
CA ALA A 135 6.64 -24.42 -24.86
C ALA A 135 5.72 -24.55 -23.63
N VAL A 136 6.11 -23.94 -22.50
CA VAL A 136 5.30 -23.91 -21.29
C VAL A 136 3.97 -23.20 -21.52
N SER A 137 3.98 -22.08 -22.25
CA SER A 137 2.75 -21.36 -22.61
C SER A 137 1.80 -22.20 -23.45
N ALA A 138 2.31 -23.00 -24.38
CA ALA A 138 1.50 -23.88 -25.21
C ALA A 138 0.86 -25.02 -24.41
N VAL A 139 1.63 -25.62 -23.48
CA VAL A 139 1.13 -26.68 -22.59
C VAL A 139 0.09 -26.10 -21.61
N ALA A 140 0.40 -24.98 -20.97
CA ALA A 140 -0.49 -24.31 -20.04
C ALA A 140 -1.84 -23.94 -20.68
N ARG A 141 -1.83 -23.43 -21.92
CA ARG A 141 -3.06 -23.17 -22.69
C ARG A 141 -3.88 -24.43 -22.91
N ARG A 142 -3.22 -25.53 -23.24
CA ARG A 142 -3.89 -26.83 -23.51
C ARG A 142 -4.54 -27.36 -22.21
N GLU A 143 -3.94 -27.15 -21.08
CA GLU A 143 -4.50 -27.49 -19.76
C GLU A 143 -5.54 -26.49 -19.25
N GLY A 144 -5.88 -25.50 -20.07
CA GLY A 144 -6.90 -24.50 -19.71
C GLY A 144 -6.45 -23.42 -18.73
N LEU A 145 -5.13 -23.28 -18.52
CA LEU A 145 -4.59 -22.21 -17.70
C LEU A 145 -4.68 -20.89 -18.46
N ARG A 146 -4.98 -19.82 -17.74
CA ARG A 146 -5.18 -18.50 -18.34
C ARG A 146 -3.94 -17.61 -18.29
N TYR A 147 -3.04 -17.87 -17.34
CA TYR A 147 -1.90 -17.01 -17.07
C TYR A 147 -0.62 -17.80 -16.86
N LEU A 148 0.49 -17.15 -17.16
CA LEU A 148 1.84 -17.58 -16.85
C LEU A 148 2.46 -16.55 -15.92
N LEU A 149 2.96 -16.96 -14.76
CA LEU A 149 3.63 -16.11 -13.78
C LEU A 149 5.13 -16.41 -13.75
N HIS A 150 5.93 -15.38 -13.93
CA HIS A 150 7.39 -15.45 -13.83
C HIS A 150 7.89 -14.35 -12.90
N GLY A 151 8.84 -14.68 -12.02
CA GLY A 151 9.53 -13.76 -11.14
C GLY A 151 10.99 -13.56 -11.55
N GLU A 152 11.54 -12.37 -11.29
CA GLU A 152 12.96 -12.07 -11.46
C GLU A 152 13.45 -11.26 -10.28
N ILE A 153 14.51 -11.72 -9.60
CA ILE A 153 15.17 -10.97 -8.53
C ILE A 153 16.06 -9.91 -9.18
N LEU A 154 15.67 -8.64 -9.03
CA LEU A 154 16.42 -7.50 -9.54
C LEU A 154 17.57 -7.10 -8.61
N GLN A 155 17.36 -7.27 -7.32
CA GLN A 155 18.31 -6.93 -6.27
C GLN A 155 18.03 -7.77 -5.04
N ALA A 156 19.08 -8.36 -4.47
CA ALA A 156 19.05 -8.95 -3.14
C ALA A 156 20.33 -8.50 -2.42
N THR A 157 20.19 -7.83 -1.27
CA THR A 157 21.31 -7.50 -0.40
C THR A 157 21.34 -8.55 0.70
N GLY A 158 22.41 -9.35 0.75
CA GLY A 158 22.58 -10.43 1.73
C GLY A 158 23.45 -9.99 2.90
N HIS A 159 23.24 -10.63 3.96
CA HIS A 159 23.94 -10.97 5.23
C HIS A 159 24.95 -10.01 5.88
N GLU A 160 25.62 -9.09 5.20
CA GLU A 160 26.63 -8.23 5.82
C GLU A 160 26.14 -6.81 6.10
N ASP A 161 25.15 -6.32 5.35
CA ASP A 161 24.50 -5.04 5.59
C ASP A 161 23.23 -5.24 6.43
N ARG A 162 23.09 -4.43 7.47
CA ARG A 162 21.97 -4.48 8.44
C ARG A 162 20.56 -4.34 7.85
N ASP A 163 20.44 -4.00 6.60
CA ASP A 163 19.18 -3.77 5.90
C ASP A 163 19.00 -4.80 4.77
N ASP A 164 18.52 -6.00 5.14
CA ASP A 164 18.11 -6.99 4.16
C ASP A 164 16.98 -6.40 3.30
N LYS A 165 17.31 -6.14 2.05
CA LYS A 165 16.38 -5.64 1.06
C LYS A 165 16.37 -6.54 -0.15
N ILE A 166 15.17 -6.90 -0.59
CA ILE A 166 14.96 -7.65 -1.83
C ILE A 166 14.01 -6.88 -2.74
N SER A 167 14.31 -6.87 -4.03
CA SER A 167 13.42 -6.34 -5.07
C SER A 167 13.25 -7.40 -6.13
N LEU A 168 11.99 -7.76 -6.39
CA LEU A 168 11.57 -8.69 -7.43
C LEU A 168 10.71 -7.98 -8.46
N SER A 169 10.79 -8.42 -9.71
CA SER A 169 9.84 -8.06 -10.76
C SER A 169 8.98 -9.27 -11.09
N TRP A 170 7.68 -9.12 -10.96
CA TRP A 170 6.72 -10.14 -11.36
C TRP A 170 6.14 -9.80 -12.73
N ARG A 171 6.08 -10.80 -13.60
CA ARG A 171 5.43 -10.73 -14.92
C ARG A 171 4.33 -11.77 -14.99
N LEU A 172 3.11 -11.30 -15.17
CA LEU A 172 1.94 -12.13 -15.45
C LEU A 172 1.64 -12.00 -16.94
N THR A 173 1.77 -13.10 -17.69
CA THR A 173 1.51 -13.14 -19.12
C THR A 173 0.16 -13.80 -19.37
N GLY A 174 -0.75 -13.09 -20.05
CA GLY A 174 -2.03 -13.65 -20.47
C GLY A 174 -1.84 -14.70 -21.56
N LEU A 175 -2.40 -15.89 -21.37
CA LEU A 175 -2.32 -17.00 -22.30
C LEU A 175 -3.52 -17.06 -23.26
N GLN A 176 -4.60 -16.37 -22.92
CA GLN A 176 -5.82 -16.29 -23.73
C GLN A 176 -5.92 -14.89 -24.38
N PRO A 177 -6.61 -14.74 -25.51
CA PRO A 177 -6.73 -13.45 -26.20
C PRO A 177 -7.39 -12.33 -25.37
N ASP A 178 -8.24 -12.72 -24.40
CA ASP A 178 -8.94 -11.84 -23.48
C ASP A 178 -8.20 -11.63 -22.15
N ALA A 179 -7.08 -12.32 -21.93
CA ALA A 179 -6.27 -12.23 -20.72
C ALA A 179 -5.20 -11.14 -20.88
N GLU A 180 -5.27 -10.10 -20.06
CA GLU A 180 -4.30 -9.00 -20.06
C GLU A 180 -2.98 -9.45 -19.42
N SER A 181 -1.85 -9.04 -20.01
CA SER A 181 -0.53 -9.20 -19.39
C SER A 181 -0.22 -7.99 -18.54
N ALA A 182 0.43 -8.22 -17.40
CA ALA A 182 0.79 -7.17 -16.45
C ALA A 182 2.16 -7.46 -15.82
N GLY A 183 2.83 -6.42 -15.36
CA GLY A 183 4.06 -6.53 -14.59
C GLY A 183 4.03 -5.63 -13.37
N MET A 184 4.60 -6.09 -12.25
CA MET A 184 4.65 -5.34 -11.02
C MET A 184 5.93 -5.64 -10.23
N PRO A 185 6.70 -4.61 -9.86
CA PRO A 185 7.83 -4.79 -8.94
C PRO A 185 7.33 -4.92 -7.51
N VAL A 186 7.98 -5.77 -6.74
CA VAL A 186 7.85 -5.91 -5.29
C VAL A 186 9.17 -5.55 -4.66
N SER A 187 9.17 -4.67 -3.70
CA SER A 187 10.35 -4.34 -2.91
C SER A 187 10.03 -4.51 -1.43
N VAL A 188 10.81 -5.34 -0.76
CA VAL A 188 10.66 -5.65 0.65
C VAL A 188 11.90 -5.20 1.39
N ASP A 189 11.71 -4.43 2.45
CA ASP A 189 12.72 -3.97 3.39
C ASP A 189 12.18 -4.06 4.83
N GLU A 190 13.02 -3.81 5.82
CA GLU A 190 12.64 -3.85 7.24
C GLU A 190 11.54 -2.82 7.59
N ALA A 191 11.51 -1.68 6.88
CA ALA A 191 10.50 -0.66 7.10
C ALA A 191 9.12 -1.17 6.67
N LEU A 192 9.02 -1.80 5.51
CA LEU A 192 7.78 -2.43 5.04
C LEU A 192 7.35 -3.56 5.97
N ILE A 193 8.29 -4.42 6.41
CA ILE A 193 7.99 -5.52 7.33
C ILE A 193 7.41 -4.98 8.63
N SER A 194 8.05 -3.98 9.23
CA SER A 194 7.58 -3.40 10.49
C SER A 194 6.21 -2.74 10.38
N GLN A 195 5.90 -2.15 9.23
CA GLN A 195 4.64 -1.47 8.98
C GLN A 195 3.50 -2.44 8.63
N GLN A 196 3.74 -3.37 7.71
CA GLN A 196 2.69 -4.24 7.15
C GLN A 196 2.61 -5.59 7.83
N TYR A 197 3.75 -6.15 8.26
CA TYR A 197 3.88 -7.49 8.79
C TYR A 197 4.57 -7.53 10.18
N PRO A 198 4.11 -6.76 11.18
CA PRO A 198 4.79 -6.67 12.47
C PRO A 198 4.93 -8.02 13.19
N HIS A 199 4.08 -9.00 12.85
CA HIS A 199 4.19 -10.36 13.39
C HIS A 199 5.43 -11.11 12.93
N LEU A 200 6.00 -10.76 11.76
CA LEU A 200 7.24 -11.36 11.27
C LEU A 200 8.48 -10.91 12.05
N LEU A 201 8.42 -9.78 12.76
CA LEU A 201 9.51 -9.30 13.60
C LEU A 201 9.87 -10.27 14.73
N ASN A 202 8.98 -11.21 15.06
CA ASN A 202 9.26 -12.28 16.04
C ASN A 202 10.20 -13.37 15.49
N ILE A 203 10.48 -13.39 14.18
CA ILE A 203 11.42 -14.31 13.55
C ILE A 203 12.81 -13.72 13.69
N PRO A 204 13.77 -14.43 14.36
CA PRO A 204 15.10 -13.87 14.61
C PRO A 204 15.93 -13.71 13.34
N ASP A 205 15.78 -14.62 12.38
CA ASP A 205 16.51 -14.61 11.10
C ASP A 205 15.91 -13.54 10.16
N ALA A 206 16.73 -12.55 9.80
CA ALA A 206 16.33 -11.46 8.94
C ALA A 206 16.03 -11.91 7.50
N ALA A 207 16.83 -12.83 6.96
CA ALA A 207 16.62 -13.38 5.62
C ALA A 207 15.30 -14.14 5.54
N GLU A 208 14.99 -14.96 6.55
CA GLU A 208 13.73 -15.68 6.63
C GLU A 208 12.53 -14.74 6.77
N ARG A 209 12.64 -13.64 7.56
CA ARG A 209 11.62 -12.60 7.64
C ARG A 209 11.34 -12.00 6.28
N THR A 210 12.42 -11.64 5.57
CA THR A 210 12.35 -11.01 4.25
C THR A 210 11.74 -11.96 3.23
N ARG A 211 12.14 -13.23 3.20
CA ARG A 211 11.54 -14.26 2.33
C ARG A 211 10.04 -14.39 2.56
N ARG A 212 9.60 -14.51 3.82
CA ARG A 212 8.17 -14.59 4.16
C ARG A 212 7.40 -13.34 3.75
N ALA A 213 7.98 -12.17 3.94
CA ALA A 213 7.36 -10.92 3.53
C ALA A 213 7.20 -10.84 2.00
N VAL A 214 8.19 -11.30 1.23
CA VAL A 214 8.10 -11.42 -0.25
C VAL A 214 6.94 -12.32 -0.66
N VAL A 215 6.79 -13.48 -0.02
CA VAL A 215 5.67 -14.40 -0.29
C VAL A 215 4.32 -13.72 -0.02
N LEU A 216 4.20 -13.00 1.10
CA LEU A 216 2.96 -12.28 1.43
C LEU A 216 2.67 -11.15 0.45
N GLU A 217 3.68 -10.36 0.05
CA GLU A 217 3.53 -9.30 -0.95
C GLU A 217 3.15 -9.89 -2.31
N THR A 218 3.78 -10.98 -2.73
CA THR A 218 3.41 -11.67 -3.98
C THR A 218 1.96 -12.14 -3.95
N LYS A 219 1.51 -12.73 -2.85
CA LYS A 219 0.10 -13.11 -2.68
C LYS A 219 -0.84 -11.92 -2.78
N ARG A 220 -0.44 -10.74 -2.25
CA ARG A 220 -1.23 -9.50 -2.38
C ARG A 220 -1.34 -9.01 -3.82
N LEU A 221 -0.34 -9.23 -4.65
CA LEU A 221 -0.44 -8.91 -6.07
C LEU A 221 -1.50 -9.75 -6.78
N LEU A 222 -1.60 -11.01 -6.40
CA LEU A 222 -2.43 -12.01 -7.06
C LEU A 222 -3.84 -12.10 -6.48
N THR A 223 -4.03 -11.75 -5.21
CA THR A 223 -5.30 -11.89 -4.50
C THR A 223 -5.76 -10.58 -3.88
N ALA A 224 -7.07 -10.45 -3.68
CA ALA A 224 -7.57 -9.34 -2.90
C ALA A 224 -7.01 -9.40 -1.48
N SER A 225 -6.53 -8.29 -0.99
CA SER A 225 -5.88 -8.18 0.31
C SER A 225 -6.50 -7.06 1.16
N VAL A 226 -6.21 -7.08 2.45
CA VAL A 226 -6.61 -6.02 3.37
C VAL A 226 -5.34 -5.36 3.91
N ASP A 227 -5.10 -4.13 3.48
CA ASP A 227 -3.96 -3.35 3.92
C ASP A 227 -4.24 -2.62 5.21
N ARG A 228 -3.27 -2.66 6.13
CA ARG A 228 -3.29 -1.82 7.32
C ARG A 228 -2.55 -0.52 7.04
N GLN A 229 -3.28 0.55 6.87
CA GLN A 229 -2.73 1.88 6.63
C GLN A 229 -2.84 2.77 7.86
N GLN A 230 -1.80 3.59 8.14
CA GLN A 230 -1.85 4.62 9.16
C GLN A 230 -2.32 5.92 8.54
N VAL A 231 -3.52 6.36 8.90
CA VAL A 231 -4.10 7.60 8.37
C VAL A 231 -4.01 8.72 9.40
N ALA A 232 -3.63 9.91 8.95
CA ALA A 232 -3.59 11.09 9.79
C ALA A 232 -5.00 11.61 10.06
N LEU A 233 -5.35 11.80 11.34
CA LEU A 233 -6.60 12.38 11.77
C LEU A 233 -6.45 13.88 12.02
N ALA A 234 -7.41 14.66 11.57
CA ALA A 234 -7.47 16.08 11.91
C ALA A 234 -7.70 16.25 13.41
N SER A 235 -6.81 17.00 14.07
CA SER A 235 -6.83 17.20 15.53
C SER A 235 -6.70 18.69 15.89
N PRO A 236 -7.77 19.49 15.69
CA PRO A 236 -7.74 20.92 15.96
C PRO A 236 -7.61 21.17 17.46
N ARG A 237 -6.90 22.27 17.84
CA ARG A 237 -6.69 22.63 19.25
C ARG A 237 -7.73 23.62 19.76
N LEU A 238 -8.09 24.61 18.98
CA LEU A 238 -8.85 25.77 19.42
C LEU A 238 -10.20 25.95 18.71
N SER A 239 -10.57 25.08 17.77
CA SER A 239 -11.86 25.19 17.07
C SER A 239 -13.03 24.70 17.93
N PRO A 240 -14.25 25.20 17.68
CA PRO A 240 -15.45 24.66 18.31
C PRO A 240 -15.55 23.13 18.10
N GLY A 241 -15.91 22.40 19.16
CA GLY A 241 -15.99 20.93 19.11
C GLY A 241 -14.65 20.19 19.17
N SER A 242 -13.49 20.90 19.25
CA SER A 242 -12.15 20.28 19.23
C SER A 242 -11.95 19.18 20.28
N ARG A 243 -12.52 19.33 21.49
CA ARG A 243 -12.45 18.32 22.55
C ARG A 243 -13.18 17.02 22.15
N ALA A 244 -14.37 17.15 21.53
CA ALA A 244 -15.14 16.00 21.06
C ALA A 244 -14.45 15.32 19.87
N ILE A 245 -13.86 16.11 18.95
CA ILE A 245 -13.05 15.57 17.84
C ILE A 245 -11.89 14.74 18.37
N ARG A 246 -11.12 15.24 19.33
CA ARG A 246 -9.99 14.51 19.94
C ARG A 246 -10.44 13.22 20.63
N ARG A 247 -11.59 13.21 21.32
CA ARG A 247 -12.15 11.97 21.89
C ARG A 247 -12.52 10.96 20.81
N GLY A 248 -13.08 11.42 19.69
CA GLY A 248 -13.31 10.57 18.51
C GLY A 248 -12.00 10.00 17.95
N ASN A 249 -10.94 10.81 17.88
CA ASN A 249 -9.62 10.38 17.44
C ASN A 249 -9.02 9.28 18.36
N GLU A 250 -9.21 9.39 19.68
CA GLU A 250 -8.79 8.37 20.64
C GLU A 250 -9.52 7.04 20.40
N LEU A 251 -10.82 7.09 20.13
CA LEU A 251 -11.61 5.91 19.77
C LEU A 251 -11.14 5.29 18.45
N ALA A 252 -10.84 6.08 17.44
CA ALA A 252 -10.31 5.58 16.16
C ALA A 252 -8.94 4.93 16.35
N ARG A 253 -8.06 5.51 17.18
CA ARG A 253 -6.74 4.91 17.50
C ARG A 253 -6.86 3.55 18.18
N SER A 254 -7.88 3.33 18.99
CA SER A 254 -8.17 2.04 19.62
C SER A 254 -8.93 1.08 18.68
N GLY A 255 -9.16 1.46 17.41
CA GLY A 255 -9.88 0.63 16.43
C GLY A 255 -11.41 0.73 16.52
N ASN A 256 -11.95 1.50 17.44
CA ASN A 256 -13.41 1.66 17.59
C ASN A 256 -13.97 2.73 16.64
N TRP A 257 -13.89 2.45 15.35
CA TRP A 257 -14.31 3.35 14.28
C TRP A 257 -15.79 3.76 14.34
N PRO A 258 -16.75 2.86 14.65
CA PRO A 258 -18.18 3.26 14.76
C PRO A 258 -18.41 4.31 15.85
N ALA A 259 -17.82 4.13 17.03
CA ALA A 259 -17.95 5.09 18.11
C ALA A 259 -17.22 6.42 17.81
N ALA A 260 -16.08 6.36 17.12
CA ALA A 260 -15.36 7.54 16.66
C ALA A 260 -16.22 8.36 15.68
N GLU A 261 -16.79 7.72 14.66
CA GLU A 261 -17.65 8.36 13.67
C GLU A 261 -18.87 9.02 14.33
N GLN A 262 -19.54 8.31 15.24
CA GLN A 262 -20.66 8.87 16.00
C GLN A 262 -20.28 10.15 16.74
N ARG A 263 -19.06 10.21 17.33
CA ARG A 263 -18.56 11.43 17.98
C ARG A 263 -18.35 12.57 16.99
N TRP A 264 -17.79 12.31 15.83
CA TRP A 264 -17.59 13.33 14.79
C TRP A 264 -18.92 13.79 14.21
N GLN A 265 -19.91 12.92 14.05
CA GLN A 265 -21.26 13.28 13.62
C GLN A 265 -21.95 14.20 14.64
N GLN A 266 -21.88 13.92 15.95
CA GLN A 266 -22.37 14.82 16.97
C GLN A 266 -21.73 16.23 16.92
N VAL A 267 -20.45 16.29 16.55
CA VAL A 267 -19.80 17.60 16.30
C VAL A 267 -20.42 18.27 15.07
N LEU A 268 -20.70 17.52 14.00
CA LEU A 268 -21.28 18.07 12.78
C LEU A 268 -22.74 18.53 12.98
N GLU A 269 -23.49 17.91 13.87
CA GLU A 269 -24.85 18.37 14.23
C GLU A 269 -24.82 19.78 14.87
N SER A 270 -23.85 20.06 15.73
CA SER A 270 -23.69 21.35 16.40
C SER A 270 -22.83 22.35 15.61
N HIS A 271 -21.89 21.84 14.79
CA HIS A 271 -20.93 22.60 14.01
C HIS A 271 -20.82 22.05 12.58
N PRO A 272 -21.82 22.23 11.71
CA PRO A 272 -21.87 21.60 10.37
C PRO A 272 -20.68 21.95 9.47
N ARG A 273 -20.03 23.09 9.71
CA ARG A 273 -18.88 23.57 8.93
C ARG A 273 -17.52 23.16 9.50
N SER A 274 -17.49 22.24 10.46
CA SER A 274 -16.23 21.74 11.04
C SER A 274 -15.45 20.88 10.03
N ALA A 275 -14.51 21.50 9.31
CA ALA A 275 -13.67 20.79 8.32
C ALA A 275 -12.94 19.59 8.95
N ALA A 276 -12.45 19.73 10.18
CA ALA A 276 -11.78 18.64 10.89
C ALA A 276 -12.70 17.44 11.17
N ALA A 277 -13.95 17.67 11.57
CA ALA A 277 -14.91 16.60 11.79
C ALA A 277 -15.33 15.94 10.47
N LEU A 278 -15.51 16.74 9.41
CA LEU A 278 -15.81 16.23 8.06
C LEU A 278 -14.69 15.34 7.52
N ILE A 279 -13.42 15.77 7.65
CA ILE A 279 -12.26 14.97 7.24
C ILE A 279 -12.22 13.62 7.99
N ASN A 280 -12.34 13.66 9.31
CA ASN A 280 -12.27 12.43 10.11
C ASN A 280 -13.45 11.49 9.83
N ALA A 281 -14.66 12.04 9.66
CA ALA A 281 -15.84 11.27 9.28
C ALA A 281 -15.76 10.72 7.84
N SER A 282 -15.03 11.41 6.93
CA SER A 282 -14.77 10.89 5.58
C SER A 282 -13.84 9.68 5.61
N ILE A 283 -12.81 9.71 6.47
CA ILE A 283 -11.88 8.59 6.66
C ILE A 283 -12.65 7.36 7.19
N ALA A 284 -13.56 7.56 8.15
CA ALA A 284 -14.41 6.47 8.65
C ALA A 284 -15.31 5.88 7.57
N ALA A 285 -15.90 6.71 6.71
CA ALA A 285 -16.69 6.24 5.58
C ALA A 285 -15.84 5.45 4.57
N ALA A 286 -14.65 5.95 4.23
CA ALA A 286 -13.71 5.25 3.35
C ALA A 286 -13.27 3.90 3.93
N ALA A 287 -13.04 3.82 5.25
CA ALA A 287 -12.72 2.57 5.94
C ALA A 287 -13.84 1.51 5.84
N ARG A 288 -15.10 1.95 5.69
CA ARG A 288 -16.24 1.06 5.42
C ARG A 288 -16.50 0.85 3.92
N GLN A 289 -15.63 1.36 3.06
CA GLN A 289 -15.79 1.30 1.59
C GLN A 289 -16.98 2.12 1.06
N ASP A 290 -17.52 3.02 1.85
CA ASP A 290 -18.54 3.97 1.42
C ASP A 290 -17.86 5.21 0.78
N PHE A 291 -17.31 5.00 -0.40
CA PHE A 291 -16.53 6.02 -1.11
C PHE A 291 -17.37 7.20 -1.58
N THR A 292 -18.68 7.02 -1.76
CA THR A 292 -19.60 8.09 -2.12
C THR A 292 -19.71 9.10 -0.98
N VAL A 293 -20.05 8.63 0.21
CA VAL A 293 -20.15 9.46 1.41
C VAL A 293 -18.78 10.05 1.79
N ALA A 294 -17.70 9.27 1.64
CA ALA A 294 -16.35 9.76 1.90
C ALA A 294 -16.00 10.95 0.98
N LYS A 295 -16.28 10.85 -0.31
CA LYS A 295 -16.04 11.91 -1.30
C LYS A 295 -16.87 13.16 -1.03
N GLU A 296 -18.15 13.01 -0.71
CA GLU A 296 -19.04 14.13 -0.35
C GLU A 296 -18.49 14.91 0.85
N ARG A 297 -18.15 14.20 1.93
CA ARG A 297 -17.61 14.80 3.16
C ARG A 297 -16.26 15.50 2.94
N VAL A 298 -15.36 14.91 2.13
CA VAL A 298 -14.09 15.57 1.78
C VAL A 298 -14.34 16.83 0.95
N THR A 299 -15.22 16.78 -0.03
CA THR A 299 -15.54 17.92 -0.87
C THR A 299 -16.10 19.06 -0.02
N GLU A 300 -16.97 18.75 0.92
CA GLU A 300 -17.51 19.73 1.87
C GLU A 300 -16.42 20.28 2.81
N ALA A 301 -15.54 19.44 3.32
CA ALA A 301 -14.42 19.86 4.17
C ALA A 301 -13.49 20.84 3.46
N VAL A 302 -13.16 20.59 2.18
CA VAL A 302 -12.34 21.49 1.35
C VAL A 302 -13.03 22.83 1.18
N ARG A 303 -14.34 22.86 0.94
CA ARG A 303 -15.11 24.10 0.83
C ARG A 303 -14.96 24.96 2.09
N TRP A 304 -15.06 24.36 3.27
CA TRP A 304 -14.98 25.11 4.52
C TRP A 304 -13.55 25.43 4.95
N SER A 305 -12.54 24.63 4.56
CA SER A 305 -11.13 24.93 4.84
C SER A 305 -10.64 26.17 4.09
N ALA A 306 -11.15 26.41 2.89
CA ALA A 306 -10.81 27.59 2.08
C ALA A 306 -11.31 28.91 2.68
N PHE A 307 -12.26 28.86 3.61
CA PHE A 307 -12.83 30.03 4.29
C PHE A 307 -12.36 30.21 5.75
N SER A 308 -11.45 29.36 6.22
CA SER A 308 -10.82 29.56 7.53
C SER A 308 -9.62 30.48 7.36
N PRO A 309 -9.58 31.64 8.05
CA PRO A 309 -8.48 32.59 8.02
C PRO A 309 -7.19 32.03 8.62
#